data_192f2f765c374bc14b2763bd46b8feaa
#
_entry.id   192f2f765c374bc14b2763bd46b8feaa
#
_cell.length_a   1.000
_cell.length_b   1.000
_cell.length_c   1.000
_cell.angle_alpha   90.00
_cell.angle_beta   90.00
_cell.angle_gamma   90.00
#
_symmetry.space_group_name_H-M   'P 1'
#
loop_
_entity.id
_entity.type
_entity.pdbx_description
1 polymer ?
#
loop_
_entity_poly.entity_id
_entity_poly.type
_entity_poly.pdbx_seq_one_letter_code
_entity_poly.pdbx_strand_id
1 'polypeptide(L)'
;ASAIRLSLVGSEMCIRDSYITHPLAVASILADMHMDHQCLMAALMHDVIEDTGIPKHTIGKEFDEEVADLVDGVSKLNKTLFHSRATAQAENFQKMALAMAKDIRVILVKLADRLHNMQTLGALEGEQRRRIARETLEIYAPIAYRLGMNTVRIELEELGFRALYPLRSSMIEKAVNRARGNRKEVVANIRESISSCLERDGIQSEVFGRQKHLYSIYDKMRSKHKSFYEIMDVYAFRIIVDSVDNCYRTLGSMHNLYKPVAGRFKDYIAIPKANGYQSLHTTLFGMHGLPIEIQIRTPEMETLANDGIAGHWLYKSHEESSSNVRTREWMRDLLEIQQSTGNSLEFIENVKIDLFPDEVYIFTPVGDIYDLAQGSTPIDFAYAVHTDIGNKCVACRIDRKLAPLSATLESGQTVEIITAPGAQPNPAWLNFAISGKARSSIRHALKHQQKSESIALGHRLLERTLGSYDISLATIPTQKIQTALDDRNIESLDELLSQIGLGNQIAYVIAKQLVTEDTGQVENLGPLAIMG
;
A
#
# COMPACT_ATOMS: atom_id res chain seq x y z
N ALA A 1 31.67 22.46 1.77
CA ALA A 1 31.10 23.71 1.23
C ALA A 1 31.72 24.13 -0.12
N SER A 2 33.00 23.88 -0.37
CA SER A 2 33.65 24.20 -1.67
C SER A 2 33.37 23.19 -2.77
N ALA A 3 33.22 21.90 -2.46
CA ALA A 3 32.90 20.84 -3.42
C ALA A 3 31.46 20.96 -3.96
N ILE A 4 30.52 21.41 -3.12
CA ILE A 4 29.12 21.66 -3.51
C ILE A 4 29.02 22.85 -4.49
N ARG A 5 29.89 23.83 -4.40
CA ARG A 5 29.91 24.97 -5.33
C ARG A 5 30.38 24.65 -6.74
N LEU A 6 31.21 23.60 -6.93
CA LEU A 6 31.82 23.28 -8.23
C LEU A 6 30.97 22.36 -9.11
N SER A 7 30.08 21.54 -8.55
CA SER A 7 29.16 20.68 -9.33
C SER A 7 27.92 21.40 -9.85
N LEU A 8 27.58 22.57 -9.30
CA LEU A 8 26.43 23.38 -9.67
C LEU A 8 26.62 24.23 -10.95
N VAL A 9 27.80 24.24 -11.56
CA VAL A 9 28.15 25.12 -12.70
C VAL A 9 27.91 24.46 -14.07
N GLY A 10 27.48 23.21 -14.12
CA GLY A 10 27.39 22.42 -15.37
C GLY A 10 26.01 22.16 -15.96
N SER A 11 24.90 22.49 -15.26
CA SER A 11 23.55 22.35 -15.82
C SER A 11 22.98 23.71 -16.17
N GLU A 12 22.48 23.87 -17.38
CA GLU A 12 21.78 25.08 -17.85
C GLU A 12 20.55 25.32 -16.96
N MET A 13 20.77 26.12 -15.92
CA MET A 13 19.75 26.48 -14.95
C MET A 13 19.08 27.78 -15.39
N CYS A 14 17.77 27.75 -15.54
CA CYS A 14 16.94 28.94 -15.67
C CYS A 14 17.27 29.94 -14.57
N ILE A 15 17.58 31.17 -14.97
CA ILE A 15 18.15 32.29 -14.18
C ILE A 15 17.27 32.73 -12.97
N ARG A 16 16.16 32.05 -12.64
CA ARG A 16 15.21 32.52 -11.61
C ARG A 16 15.19 31.74 -10.30
N ASP A 17 15.61 30.49 -10.27
CA ASP A 17 15.58 29.71 -9.02
C ASP A 17 16.93 29.03 -8.77
N SER A 18 17.55 29.37 -7.65
CA SER A 18 18.72 28.67 -7.16
C SER A 18 18.31 27.23 -6.79
N TYR A 19 19.07 26.20 -7.20
CA TYR A 19 18.85 24.79 -6.85
C TYR A 19 18.56 24.57 -5.35
N ILE A 20 19.15 25.40 -4.49
CA ILE A 20 18.96 25.35 -3.03
C ILE A 20 17.51 25.63 -2.60
N THR A 21 16.69 26.28 -3.45
CA THR A 21 15.30 26.59 -3.11
C THR A 21 14.45 25.31 -2.99
N HIS A 22 14.75 24.28 -3.82
CA HIS A 22 14.06 23.02 -3.74
C HIS A 22 14.31 22.27 -2.43
N PRO A 23 15.54 21.93 -2.01
CA PRO A 23 15.79 21.31 -0.72
C PRO A 23 15.25 22.10 0.49
N LEU A 24 15.35 23.43 0.44
CA LEU A 24 14.78 24.29 1.49
C LEU A 24 13.26 24.19 1.56
N ALA A 25 12.58 24.17 0.42
CA ALA A 25 11.12 24.01 0.37
C ALA A 25 10.70 22.63 0.89
N VAL A 26 11.41 21.56 0.52
CA VAL A 26 11.16 20.21 1.03
C VAL A 26 11.35 20.16 2.54
N ALA A 27 12.43 20.74 3.07
CA ALA A 27 12.66 20.84 4.50
C ALA A 27 11.59 21.68 5.22
N SER A 28 11.11 22.78 4.60
CA SER A 28 10.00 23.58 5.15
C SER A 28 8.70 22.77 5.25
N ILE A 29 8.34 22.00 4.21
CA ILE A 29 7.17 21.12 4.23
C ILE A 29 7.26 20.12 5.40
N LEU A 30 8.43 19.52 5.62
CA LEU A 30 8.64 18.59 6.74
C LEU A 30 8.67 19.29 8.11
N ALA A 31 9.17 20.52 8.18
CA ALA A 31 9.13 21.34 9.39
C ALA A 31 7.68 21.70 9.79
N ASP A 32 6.84 22.04 8.81
CA ASP A 32 5.40 22.27 9.02
C ASP A 32 4.67 21.00 9.51
N MET A 33 5.19 19.83 9.18
CA MET A 33 4.74 18.54 9.70
C MET A 33 5.39 18.16 11.04
N HIS A 34 6.20 19.03 11.62
CA HIS A 34 6.90 18.84 12.89
C HIS A 34 7.82 17.61 12.93
N MET A 35 8.46 17.29 11.80
CA MET A 35 9.40 16.18 11.70
C MET A 35 10.70 16.45 12.46
N ASP A 36 11.40 15.38 12.84
CA ASP A 36 12.65 15.44 13.56
C ASP A 36 13.79 16.10 12.74
N HIS A 37 14.87 16.46 13.44
CA HIS A 37 16.00 17.13 12.81
C HIS A 37 16.75 16.25 11.80
N GLN A 38 16.74 14.92 11.97
CA GLN A 38 17.33 13.99 11.02
C GLN A 38 16.56 14.01 9.68
N CYS A 39 15.22 14.06 9.74
CA CYS A 39 14.40 14.25 8.54
C CYS A 39 14.67 15.57 7.84
N LEU A 40 14.82 16.67 8.60
CA LEU A 40 15.11 17.99 8.03
C LEU A 40 16.50 18.03 7.38
N MET A 41 17.51 17.43 8.02
CA MET A 41 18.84 17.28 7.43
C MET A 41 18.82 16.41 6.18
N ALA A 42 18.11 15.27 6.23
CA ALA A 42 17.93 14.39 5.08
C ALA A 42 17.22 15.11 3.91
N ALA A 43 16.20 15.93 4.20
CA ALA A 43 15.52 16.74 3.19
C ALA A 43 16.44 17.75 2.50
N LEU A 44 17.34 18.39 3.25
CA LEU A 44 18.32 19.32 2.68
C LEU A 44 19.36 18.61 1.78
N MET A 45 19.57 17.31 1.98
CA MET A 45 20.61 16.52 1.30
C MET A 45 20.04 15.40 0.42
N HIS A 46 18.73 15.32 0.22
CA HIS A 46 18.09 14.13 -0.39
C HIS A 46 18.60 13.80 -1.80
N ASP A 47 19.01 14.78 -2.58
CA ASP A 47 19.56 14.63 -3.93
C ASP A 47 21.10 14.60 -3.99
N VAL A 48 21.82 14.81 -2.86
CA VAL A 48 23.28 14.93 -2.85
C VAL A 48 23.98 13.69 -3.41
N ILE A 49 23.51 12.49 -3.05
CA ILE A 49 24.11 11.24 -3.56
C ILE A 49 23.91 11.10 -5.06
N GLU A 50 22.76 11.54 -5.59
CA GLU A 50 22.43 11.41 -7.01
C GLU A 50 23.15 12.45 -7.86
N ASP A 51 23.07 13.70 -7.47
CA ASP A 51 23.51 14.83 -8.28
C ASP A 51 25.01 15.07 -8.19
N THR A 52 25.63 14.73 -7.04
CA THR A 52 27.06 15.01 -6.83
C THR A 52 27.93 13.78 -6.80
N GLY A 53 27.35 12.58 -6.65
CA GLY A 53 28.08 11.32 -6.52
C GLY A 53 28.83 11.17 -5.18
N ILE A 54 28.56 12.04 -4.18
CA ILE A 54 29.11 11.93 -2.82
C ILE A 54 28.61 10.61 -2.21
N PRO A 55 29.52 9.72 -1.77
CA PRO A 55 29.13 8.43 -1.25
C PRO A 55 28.51 8.54 0.16
N LYS A 56 27.58 7.63 0.49
CA LYS A 56 26.88 7.54 1.77
C LYS A 56 27.78 7.71 2.98
N HIS A 57 28.94 7.01 3.02
CA HIS A 57 29.85 7.04 4.16
C HIS A 57 30.41 8.43 4.49
N THR A 58 30.48 9.33 3.48
CA THR A 58 30.92 10.71 3.69
C THR A 58 29.85 11.50 4.44
N ILE A 59 28.57 11.30 4.08
CA ILE A 59 27.46 11.93 4.78
C ILE A 59 27.39 11.44 6.24
N GLY A 60 27.57 10.14 6.47
CA GLY A 60 27.57 9.56 7.82
C GLY A 60 28.69 10.11 8.71
N LYS A 61 29.88 10.39 8.15
CA LYS A 61 30.99 10.99 8.89
C LYS A 61 30.79 12.47 9.24
N GLU A 62 30.18 13.24 8.34
CA GLU A 62 30.02 14.68 8.50
C GLU A 62 28.79 15.06 9.33
N PHE A 63 27.74 14.22 9.33
CA PHE A 63 26.47 14.50 9.99
C PHE A 63 26.09 13.40 10.98
N ASP A 64 25.56 12.27 10.50
CA ASP A 64 25.13 11.12 11.29
C ASP A 64 24.84 9.93 10.36
N GLU A 65 25.07 8.69 10.83
CA GLU A 65 24.74 7.46 10.09
C GLU A 65 23.23 7.36 9.80
N GLU A 66 22.38 7.80 10.73
CA GLU A 66 20.94 7.81 10.57
C GLU A 66 20.51 8.74 9.42
N VAL A 67 21.08 9.92 9.34
CA VAL A 67 20.84 10.85 8.22
C VAL A 67 21.35 10.28 6.90
N ALA A 68 22.53 9.63 6.92
CA ALA A 68 23.08 8.98 5.72
C ALA A 68 22.20 7.82 5.24
N ASP A 69 21.60 7.05 6.16
CA ASP A 69 20.63 5.99 5.84
C ASP A 69 19.36 6.55 5.21
N LEU A 70 18.82 7.63 5.72
CA LEU A 70 17.65 8.31 5.16
C LEU A 70 17.93 8.84 3.75
N VAL A 71 19.04 9.54 3.55
CA VAL A 71 19.42 10.10 2.24
C VAL A 71 19.66 8.98 1.21
N ASP A 72 20.36 7.90 1.59
CA ASP A 72 20.57 6.72 0.73
C ASP A 72 19.24 6.03 0.39
N GLY A 73 18.33 5.93 1.36
CA GLY A 73 16.98 5.40 1.17
C GLY A 73 16.19 6.18 0.13
N VAL A 74 16.20 7.52 0.22
CA VAL A 74 15.51 8.40 -0.74
C VAL A 74 16.15 8.31 -2.12
N SER A 75 17.49 8.32 -2.22
CA SER A 75 18.26 8.30 -3.48
C SER A 75 18.10 6.99 -4.25
N LYS A 76 18.05 5.84 -3.57
CA LYS A 76 17.87 4.53 -4.23
C LYS A 76 16.58 4.39 -5.01
N LEU A 77 15.59 5.26 -4.73
CA LEU A 77 14.30 5.26 -5.39
C LEU A 77 14.36 5.82 -6.83
N ASN A 78 15.40 6.54 -7.20
CA ASN A 78 15.50 7.24 -8.50
C ASN A 78 16.37 6.49 -9.53
N LYS A 79 17.26 5.57 -9.11
CA LYS A 79 18.24 4.92 -10.01
C LYS A 79 17.74 3.58 -10.55
N THR A 80 17.23 3.56 -11.78
CA THR A 80 17.12 2.29 -12.52
C THR A 80 17.17 2.49 -14.04
N LEU A 81 18.06 1.76 -14.72
CA LEU A 81 18.17 1.64 -16.17
C LEU A 81 17.17 0.57 -16.65
N PHE A 82 16.29 0.87 -17.62
CA PHE A 82 15.14 0.04 -17.93
C PHE A 82 15.00 -0.40 -19.37
N HIS A 83 14.50 -1.64 -19.55
CA HIS A 83 14.07 -2.19 -20.83
C HIS A 83 12.58 -1.89 -21.16
N SER A 84 11.73 -1.59 -20.15
CA SER A 84 10.35 -1.14 -20.38
C SER A 84 9.88 -0.16 -19.30
N ARG A 85 8.94 0.76 -19.65
CA ARG A 85 8.40 1.80 -18.74
C ARG A 85 7.62 1.22 -17.55
N ALA A 86 6.84 0.16 -17.77
CA ALA A 86 6.01 -0.45 -16.72
C ALA A 86 6.85 -1.21 -15.69
N THR A 87 7.86 -1.94 -16.17
CA THR A 87 8.80 -2.68 -15.30
C THR A 87 9.60 -1.71 -14.44
N ALA A 88 10.03 -0.58 -15.01
CA ALA A 88 10.72 0.50 -14.32
C ALA A 88 9.95 1.05 -13.13
N GLN A 89 8.68 1.38 -13.35
CA GLN A 89 7.81 1.93 -12.33
C GLN A 89 7.56 0.90 -11.21
N ALA A 90 7.40 -0.36 -11.57
CA ALA A 90 7.21 -1.46 -10.63
C ALA A 90 8.44 -1.71 -9.75
N GLU A 91 9.65 -1.71 -10.33
CA GLU A 91 10.90 -1.87 -9.57
C GLU A 91 11.19 -0.69 -8.64
N ASN A 92 10.93 0.54 -9.10
CA ASN A 92 11.07 1.72 -8.26
C ASN A 92 10.10 1.67 -7.07
N PHE A 93 8.86 1.27 -7.31
CA PHE A 93 7.88 1.11 -6.26
C PHE A 93 8.28 0.01 -5.26
N GLN A 94 8.80 -1.12 -5.74
CA GLN A 94 9.31 -2.21 -4.89
C GLN A 94 10.47 -1.75 -4.00
N LYS A 95 11.43 -1.01 -4.56
CA LYS A 95 12.55 -0.41 -3.80
C LYS A 95 12.04 0.58 -2.75
N MET A 96 11.06 1.39 -3.12
CA MET A 96 10.42 2.34 -2.20
C MET A 96 9.75 1.61 -1.03
N ALA A 97 8.97 0.57 -1.29
CA ALA A 97 8.34 -0.23 -0.24
C ALA A 97 9.37 -0.85 0.72
N LEU A 98 10.49 -1.36 0.19
CA LEU A 98 11.60 -1.90 0.99
C LEU A 98 12.30 -0.82 1.84
N ALA A 99 12.50 0.38 1.29
CA ALA A 99 13.10 1.48 2.03
C ALA A 99 12.16 1.97 3.15
N MET A 100 10.86 2.11 2.85
CA MET A 100 9.82 2.46 3.83
C MET A 100 9.74 1.46 4.99
N ALA A 101 9.89 0.16 4.69
CA ALA A 101 9.82 -0.89 5.70
C ALA A 101 11.03 -0.88 6.65
N LYS A 102 12.15 -0.29 6.24
CA LYS A 102 13.32 -0.06 7.10
C LYS A 102 13.14 1.19 7.98
N ASP A 103 12.75 2.30 7.36
CA ASP A 103 12.48 3.55 8.05
C ASP A 103 11.39 4.33 7.30
N ILE A 104 10.26 4.56 7.98
CA ILE A 104 9.13 5.28 7.39
C ILE A 104 9.46 6.72 7.01
N ARG A 105 10.44 7.34 7.66
CA ARG A 105 10.85 8.72 7.36
C ARG A 105 11.32 8.90 5.92
N VAL A 106 11.84 7.84 5.28
CA VAL A 106 12.22 7.84 3.86
C VAL A 106 11.04 8.23 2.97
N ILE A 107 9.84 7.68 3.22
CA ILE A 107 8.67 8.03 2.41
C ILE A 107 8.12 9.41 2.76
N LEU A 108 8.26 9.88 4.01
CA LEU A 108 7.84 11.22 4.40
C LEU A 108 8.66 12.28 3.66
N VAL A 109 9.99 12.10 3.61
CA VAL A 109 10.89 12.98 2.81
C VAL A 109 10.50 12.91 1.33
N LYS A 110 10.22 11.71 0.80
CA LYS A 110 9.84 11.53 -0.62
C LYS A 110 8.47 12.12 -0.96
N LEU A 111 7.51 12.10 -0.04
CA LEU A 111 6.21 12.77 -0.22
C LEU A 111 6.36 14.29 -0.22
N ALA A 112 7.21 14.85 0.64
CA ALA A 112 7.52 16.29 0.67
C ALA A 112 8.25 16.73 -0.61
N ASP A 113 9.24 15.95 -1.08
CA ASP A 113 9.91 16.16 -2.37
C ASP A 113 8.89 16.13 -3.52
N ARG A 114 8.03 15.10 -3.58
CA ARG A 114 7.00 14.97 -4.61
C ARG A 114 6.01 16.14 -4.57
N LEU A 115 5.63 16.59 -3.38
CA LEU A 115 4.71 17.72 -3.22
C LEU A 115 5.30 19.01 -3.80
N HIS A 116 6.55 19.34 -3.46
CA HIS A 116 7.21 20.50 -4.03
C HIS A 116 7.42 20.39 -5.55
N ASN A 117 7.79 19.20 -6.06
CA ASN A 117 7.88 18.93 -7.48
C ASN A 117 6.53 19.15 -8.21
N MET A 118 5.41 18.81 -7.56
CA MET A 118 4.07 19.07 -8.10
C MET A 118 3.70 20.55 -8.08
N GLN A 119 4.11 21.30 -7.06
CA GLN A 119 3.89 22.76 -6.97
C GLN A 119 4.65 23.52 -8.07
N THR A 120 5.84 23.03 -8.45
CA THR A 120 6.70 23.63 -9.49
C THR A 120 6.53 22.99 -10.87
N LEU A 121 5.58 22.10 -11.04
CA LEU A 121 5.36 21.26 -12.26
C LEU A 121 5.11 22.10 -13.54
N GLY A 122 4.70 23.35 -13.40
CA GLY A 122 4.42 24.27 -14.51
C GLY A 122 5.62 24.57 -15.40
N ALA A 123 6.84 24.39 -14.91
CA ALA A 123 8.09 24.61 -15.64
C ALA A 123 8.43 23.50 -16.66
N LEU A 124 7.77 22.33 -16.56
CA LEU A 124 8.07 21.15 -17.37
C LEU A 124 7.23 21.07 -18.65
N GLU A 125 7.77 20.36 -19.67
CA GLU A 125 7.05 20.07 -20.91
C GLU A 125 5.77 19.25 -20.69
N GLY A 126 4.81 19.40 -21.60
CA GLY A 126 3.47 18.87 -21.45
C GLY A 126 3.40 17.34 -21.24
N GLU A 127 4.25 16.56 -21.91
CA GLU A 127 4.26 15.10 -21.76
C GLU A 127 4.89 14.67 -20.43
N GLN A 128 6.00 15.28 -20.06
CA GLN A 128 6.69 15.01 -18.80
C GLN A 128 5.79 15.40 -17.62
N ARG A 129 5.13 16.56 -17.68
CA ARG A 129 4.16 17.02 -16.69
C ARG A 129 3.03 16.01 -16.48
N ARG A 130 2.43 15.48 -17.56
CA ARG A 130 1.35 14.48 -17.49
C ARG A 130 1.82 13.16 -16.89
N ARG A 131 3.05 12.75 -17.18
CA ARG A 131 3.64 11.53 -16.61
C ARG A 131 3.79 11.64 -15.09
N ILE A 132 4.42 12.72 -14.62
CA ILE A 132 4.63 12.96 -13.17
C ILE A 132 3.28 13.07 -12.46
N ALA A 133 2.32 13.81 -13.04
CA ALA A 133 0.98 13.94 -12.46
C ALA A 133 0.24 12.59 -12.35
N ARG A 134 0.36 11.72 -13.36
CA ARG A 134 -0.24 10.39 -13.32
C ARG A 134 0.39 9.52 -12.23
N GLU A 135 1.71 9.46 -12.17
CA GLU A 135 2.44 8.72 -11.14
C GLU A 135 2.07 9.22 -9.74
N THR A 136 1.94 10.54 -9.57
CA THR A 136 1.53 11.15 -8.30
C THR A 136 0.13 10.71 -7.89
N LEU A 137 -0.85 10.71 -8.80
CA LEU A 137 -2.22 10.29 -8.53
C LEU A 137 -2.36 8.77 -8.32
N GLU A 138 -1.54 7.95 -9.00
CA GLU A 138 -1.63 6.49 -8.94
C GLU A 138 -0.83 5.86 -7.81
N ILE A 139 0.21 6.54 -7.29
CA ILE A 139 1.13 5.98 -6.30
C ILE A 139 1.21 6.87 -5.05
N TYR A 140 1.66 8.12 -5.19
CA TYR A 140 2.01 8.95 -4.03
C TYR A 140 0.79 9.44 -3.24
N ALA A 141 -0.28 9.86 -3.91
CA ALA A 141 -1.50 10.27 -3.23
C ALA A 141 -2.18 9.11 -2.45
N PRO A 142 -2.28 7.88 -2.99
CA PRO A 142 -2.72 6.71 -2.22
C PRO A 142 -1.83 6.37 -1.03
N ILE A 143 -0.51 6.47 -1.16
CA ILE A 143 0.41 6.26 -0.03
C ILE A 143 0.17 7.32 1.06
N ALA A 144 0.07 8.59 0.69
CA ALA A 144 -0.25 9.66 1.64
C ALA A 144 -1.61 9.41 2.34
N TYR A 145 -2.60 8.89 1.62
CA TYR A 145 -3.88 8.46 2.20
C TYR A 145 -3.70 7.32 3.22
N ARG A 146 -2.93 6.29 2.88
CA ARG A 146 -2.68 5.13 3.76
C ARG A 146 -1.93 5.53 5.03
N LEU A 147 -1.04 6.51 4.93
CA LEU A 147 -0.32 7.09 6.06
C LEU A 147 -1.14 8.14 6.85
N GLY A 148 -2.39 8.40 6.46
CA GLY A 148 -3.26 9.37 7.11
C GLY A 148 -2.94 10.83 6.80
N MET A 149 -1.94 11.12 5.96
CA MET A 149 -1.45 12.47 5.62
C MET A 149 -2.41 13.17 4.64
N ASN A 150 -3.62 13.48 5.10
CA ASN A 150 -4.67 13.99 4.22
C ASN A 150 -4.38 15.37 3.65
N THR A 151 -3.66 16.23 4.35
CA THR A 151 -3.24 17.54 3.84
C THR A 151 -2.39 17.36 2.59
N VAL A 152 -1.34 16.56 2.67
CA VAL A 152 -0.44 16.23 1.54
C VAL A 152 -1.21 15.54 0.42
N ARG A 153 -2.02 14.53 0.76
CA ARG A 153 -2.83 13.79 -0.22
C ARG A 153 -3.71 14.72 -1.04
N ILE A 154 -4.46 15.59 -0.38
CA ILE A 154 -5.40 16.51 -1.05
C ILE A 154 -4.64 17.44 -1.99
N GLU A 155 -3.51 17.97 -1.57
CA GLU A 155 -2.71 18.87 -2.39
C GLU A 155 -2.11 18.14 -3.61
N LEU A 156 -1.57 16.93 -3.42
CA LEU A 156 -1.10 16.08 -4.51
C LEU A 156 -2.23 15.74 -5.51
N GLU A 157 -3.43 15.42 -5.01
CA GLU A 157 -4.61 15.12 -5.82
C GLU A 157 -5.06 16.36 -6.64
N GLU A 158 -5.13 17.53 -6.02
CA GLU A 158 -5.56 18.77 -6.69
C GLU A 158 -4.55 19.21 -7.77
N LEU A 159 -3.26 19.21 -7.44
CA LEU A 159 -2.19 19.55 -8.39
C LEU A 159 -2.12 18.53 -9.53
N GLY A 160 -2.18 17.23 -9.20
CA GLY A 160 -2.20 16.15 -10.16
C GLY A 160 -3.40 16.21 -11.11
N PHE A 161 -4.58 16.49 -10.56
CA PHE A 161 -5.81 16.64 -11.35
C PHE A 161 -5.75 17.82 -12.30
N ARG A 162 -5.29 18.98 -11.85
CA ARG A 162 -5.10 20.17 -12.69
C ARG A 162 -4.09 19.93 -13.82
N ALA A 163 -3.00 19.21 -13.52
CA ALA A 163 -1.97 18.90 -14.51
C ALA A 163 -2.39 17.85 -15.54
N LEU A 164 -3.13 16.79 -15.09
CA LEU A 164 -3.52 15.68 -15.97
C LEU A 164 -4.78 15.98 -16.78
N TYR A 165 -5.77 16.68 -16.16
CA TYR A 165 -7.07 16.98 -16.76
C TYR A 165 -7.44 18.47 -16.69
N PRO A 166 -6.65 19.39 -17.28
CA PRO A 166 -6.80 20.84 -17.09
C PRO A 166 -8.18 21.37 -17.52
N LEU A 167 -8.75 20.86 -18.61
CA LEU A 167 -10.08 21.27 -19.06
C LEU A 167 -11.17 20.85 -18.08
N ARG A 168 -11.13 19.59 -17.61
CA ARG A 168 -12.11 19.06 -16.65
C ARG A 168 -12.03 19.78 -15.32
N SER A 169 -10.81 20.01 -14.81
CA SER A 169 -10.57 20.77 -13.60
C SER A 169 -11.15 22.17 -13.69
N SER A 170 -10.88 22.91 -14.78
CA SER A 170 -11.42 24.26 -15.00
C SER A 170 -12.95 24.28 -15.09
N MET A 171 -13.55 23.28 -15.77
CA MET A 171 -15.02 23.16 -15.87
C MET A 171 -15.66 22.93 -14.50
N ILE A 172 -15.12 21.98 -13.71
CA ILE A 172 -15.63 21.69 -12.36
C ILE A 172 -15.43 22.89 -11.44
N GLU A 173 -14.26 23.56 -11.50
CA GLU A 173 -13.99 24.75 -10.70
C GLU A 173 -14.98 25.88 -10.97
N LYS A 174 -15.26 26.16 -12.25
CA LYS A 174 -16.29 27.15 -12.65
C LYS A 174 -17.68 26.76 -12.15
N ALA A 175 -18.04 25.48 -12.26
CA ALA A 175 -19.33 24.99 -11.78
C ALA A 175 -19.45 25.11 -10.24
N VAL A 176 -18.39 24.76 -9.49
CA VAL A 176 -18.30 24.91 -8.02
C VAL A 176 -18.43 26.38 -7.63
N ASN A 177 -17.69 27.28 -8.28
CA ASN A 177 -17.75 28.71 -7.96
C ASN A 177 -19.12 29.32 -8.22
N ARG A 178 -19.80 28.92 -9.30
CA ARG A 178 -21.18 29.31 -9.59
C ARG A 178 -22.16 28.79 -8.54
N ALA A 179 -22.04 27.50 -8.16
CA ALA A 179 -22.87 26.90 -7.13
C ALA A 179 -22.67 27.55 -5.75
N ARG A 180 -21.44 27.95 -5.40
CA ARG A 180 -21.10 28.62 -4.14
C ARG A 180 -21.75 30.01 -4.01
N GLY A 181 -21.80 30.78 -5.09
CA GLY A 181 -22.36 32.13 -5.07
C GLY A 181 -23.80 32.16 -4.54
N ASN A 182 -24.60 31.16 -4.91
CA ASN A 182 -26.03 31.05 -4.54
C ASN A 182 -26.26 30.38 -3.17
N ARG A 183 -25.22 29.92 -2.46
CA ARG A 183 -25.35 29.07 -1.26
C ARG A 183 -24.68 29.63 0.00
N LYS A 184 -24.02 30.77 -0.06
CA LYS A 184 -23.32 31.36 1.09
C LYS A 184 -24.26 31.61 2.28
N GLU A 185 -25.45 32.15 2.02
CA GLU A 185 -26.44 32.46 3.03
C GLU A 185 -26.96 31.18 3.70
N VAL A 186 -27.28 30.13 2.90
CA VAL A 186 -27.77 28.85 3.43
C VAL A 186 -26.70 28.20 4.34
N VAL A 187 -25.43 28.21 3.93
CA VAL A 187 -24.29 27.68 4.73
C VAL A 187 -24.14 28.48 6.02
N ALA A 188 -24.26 29.82 5.98
CA ALA A 188 -24.18 30.66 7.15
C ALA A 188 -25.30 30.35 8.14
N ASN A 189 -26.53 30.28 7.66
CA ASN A 189 -27.72 29.99 8.49
C ASN A 189 -27.63 28.59 9.14
N ILE A 190 -27.19 27.57 8.41
CA ILE A 190 -27.00 26.23 8.97
C ILE A 190 -25.91 26.25 10.04
N ARG A 191 -24.77 26.91 9.79
CA ARG A 191 -23.69 27.04 10.76
C ARG A 191 -24.15 27.71 12.04
N GLU A 192 -24.87 28.82 11.92
CA GLU A 192 -25.44 29.57 13.05
C GLU A 192 -26.43 28.72 13.86
N SER A 193 -27.30 27.96 13.18
CA SER A 193 -28.25 27.06 13.83
C SER A 193 -27.55 25.95 14.61
N ILE A 194 -26.47 25.37 14.04
CA ILE A 194 -25.64 24.37 14.71
C ILE A 194 -24.95 24.98 15.93
N SER A 195 -24.28 26.13 15.79
CA SER A 195 -23.56 26.79 16.88
C SER A 195 -24.50 27.15 18.02
N SER A 196 -25.64 27.79 17.74
CA SER A 196 -26.64 28.18 18.75
C SER A 196 -27.26 26.96 19.47
N CYS A 197 -27.40 25.81 18.77
CA CYS A 197 -27.87 24.58 19.39
C CYS A 197 -26.83 24.04 20.40
N LEU A 198 -25.56 24.01 20.03
CA LEU A 198 -24.48 23.49 20.87
C LEU A 198 -24.20 24.41 22.07
N GLU A 199 -24.25 25.73 21.87
CA GLU A 199 -24.13 26.70 22.96
C GLU A 199 -25.27 26.53 24.01
N ARG A 200 -26.51 26.36 23.56
CA ARG A 200 -27.65 26.10 24.44
C ARG A 200 -27.49 24.80 25.24
N ASP A 201 -26.91 23.75 24.61
CA ASP A 201 -26.67 22.46 25.24
C ASP A 201 -25.39 22.45 26.10
N GLY A 202 -24.72 23.61 26.23
CA GLY A 202 -23.50 23.80 27.04
C GLY A 202 -22.28 23.06 26.49
N ILE A 203 -22.18 22.87 25.16
CA ILE A 203 -21.06 22.20 24.49
C ILE A 203 -20.21 23.27 23.82
N GLN A 204 -18.96 23.42 24.28
CA GLN A 204 -17.97 24.25 23.60
C GLN A 204 -17.58 23.60 22.29
N SER A 205 -17.70 24.34 21.19
CA SER A 205 -17.44 23.78 19.86
C SER A 205 -17.04 24.85 18.85
N GLU A 206 -16.27 24.42 17.87
CA GLU A 206 -15.96 25.21 16.67
C GLU A 206 -16.62 24.56 15.45
N VAL A 207 -17.41 25.33 14.70
CA VAL A 207 -18.17 24.83 13.54
C VAL A 207 -17.59 25.41 12.25
N PHE A 208 -17.10 24.53 11.38
CA PHE A 208 -16.52 24.88 10.09
C PHE A 208 -17.34 24.33 8.93
N GLY A 209 -17.60 25.17 7.91
CA GLY A 209 -18.09 24.66 6.62
C GLY A 209 -16.96 23.93 5.87
N ARG A 210 -17.17 22.65 5.53
CA ARG A 210 -16.19 21.86 4.79
C ARG A 210 -16.30 22.11 3.30
N GLN A 211 -15.18 22.46 2.67
CA GLN A 211 -15.08 22.57 1.22
C GLN A 211 -14.84 21.19 0.59
N LYS A 212 -15.51 20.90 -0.52
CA LYS A 212 -15.23 19.70 -1.32
C LYS A 212 -14.15 20.04 -2.34
N HIS A 213 -13.12 19.20 -2.39
CA HIS A 213 -12.00 19.33 -3.32
C HIS A 213 -12.41 18.92 -4.72
N LEU A 214 -11.81 19.55 -5.76
CA LEU A 214 -12.19 19.34 -7.17
C LEU A 214 -11.96 17.89 -7.60
N TYR A 215 -10.83 17.31 -7.23
CA TYR A 215 -10.53 15.92 -7.52
C TYR A 215 -11.54 14.96 -6.87
N SER A 216 -11.89 15.18 -5.60
CA SER A 216 -12.91 14.37 -4.92
C SER A 216 -14.29 14.45 -5.57
N ILE A 217 -14.66 15.61 -6.14
CA ILE A 217 -15.89 15.75 -6.91
C ILE A 217 -15.79 14.94 -8.19
N TYR A 218 -14.70 15.11 -8.95
CA TYR A 218 -14.45 14.38 -10.19
C TYR A 218 -14.45 12.86 -9.98
N ASP A 219 -13.76 12.39 -8.96
CA ASP A 219 -13.69 10.97 -8.66
C ASP A 219 -15.06 10.38 -8.29
N LYS A 220 -15.85 11.07 -7.47
CA LYS A 220 -17.23 10.65 -7.16
C LYS A 220 -18.15 10.67 -8.38
N MET A 221 -17.98 11.62 -9.31
CA MET A 221 -18.72 11.62 -10.57
C MET A 221 -18.38 10.38 -11.41
N ARG A 222 -17.09 10.01 -11.44
CA ARG A 222 -16.59 8.89 -12.23
C ARG A 222 -16.92 7.54 -11.61
N SER A 223 -16.62 7.36 -10.33
CA SER A 223 -16.71 6.07 -9.63
C SER A 223 -18.15 5.70 -9.26
N LYS A 224 -19.00 6.70 -8.90
CA LYS A 224 -20.39 6.48 -8.48
C LYS A 224 -21.42 6.83 -9.55
N HIS A 225 -20.97 7.19 -10.76
CA HIS A 225 -21.83 7.62 -11.88
C HIS A 225 -22.85 8.70 -11.48
N LYS A 226 -22.49 9.61 -10.56
CA LYS A 226 -23.33 10.70 -10.08
C LYS A 226 -23.09 11.98 -10.85
N SER A 227 -24.18 12.74 -11.05
CA SER A 227 -24.08 14.07 -11.63
C SER A 227 -23.40 15.06 -10.69
N PHE A 228 -22.84 16.16 -11.25
CA PHE A 228 -22.26 17.23 -10.44
C PHE A 228 -23.24 17.79 -9.39
N TYR A 229 -24.49 17.98 -9.78
CA TYR A 229 -25.53 18.53 -8.89
C TYR A 229 -25.81 17.62 -7.71
N GLU A 230 -25.95 16.31 -7.91
CA GLU A 230 -26.17 15.35 -6.82
C GLU A 230 -25.02 15.32 -5.80
N ILE A 231 -23.78 15.57 -6.26
CA ILE A 231 -22.60 15.63 -5.38
C ILE A 231 -22.56 16.96 -4.62
N MET A 232 -22.95 18.07 -5.28
CA MET A 232 -22.91 19.40 -4.70
C MET A 232 -24.11 19.69 -3.80
N ASP A 233 -25.21 18.94 -3.91
CA ASP A 233 -26.41 19.18 -3.11
C ASP A 233 -26.26 18.79 -1.63
N VAL A 234 -25.13 18.17 -1.25
CA VAL A 234 -24.83 17.86 0.16
C VAL A 234 -23.96 18.97 0.76
N TYR A 235 -24.47 19.62 1.80
CA TYR A 235 -23.71 20.57 2.62
C TYR A 235 -22.86 19.78 3.63
N ALA A 236 -21.60 20.12 3.80
CA ALA A 236 -20.73 19.43 4.73
C ALA A 236 -20.20 20.39 5.79
N PHE A 237 -20.27 19.97 7.05
CA PHE A 237 -19.77 20.71 8.21
C PHE A 237 -18.85 19.83 9.04
N ARG A 238 -17.91 20.49 9.70
CA ARG A 238 -17.03 19.89 10.69
C ARG A 238 -17.25 20.59 12.02
N ILE A 239 -17.42 19.80 13.07
CA ILE A 239 -17.60 20.28 14.44
C ILE A 239 -16.43 19.73 15.25
N ILE A 240 -15.66 20.63 15.86
CA ILE A 240 -14.55 20.27 16.77
C ILE A 240 -15.04 20.53 18.19
N VAL A 241 -14.91 19.53 19.05
CA VAL A 241 -15.28 19.58 20.48
C VAL A 241 -14.14 19.04 21.33
N ASP A 242 -14.11 19.39 22.60
CA ASP A 242 -12.99 19.18 23.54
C ASP A 242 -12.75 17.72 23.93
N SER A 243 -13.74 16.84 23.85
CA SER A 243 -13.64 15.47 24.36
C SER A 243 -14.46 14.46 23.54
N VAL A 244 -14.11 13.18 23.67
CA VAL A 244 -14.84 12.06 23.05
C VAL A 244 -16.28 12.02 23.52
N ASP A 245 -16.53 12.20 24.82
CA ASP A 245 -17.89 12.24 25.40
C ASP A 245 -18.70 13.37 24.74
N ASN A 246 -18.10 14.54 24.56
CA ASN A 246 -18.77 15.65 23.90
C ASN A 246 -18.96 15.39 22.39
N CYS A 247 -18.18 14.54 21.73
CA CYS A 247 -18.47 14.09 20.36
C CYS A 247 -19.84 13.35 20.31
N TYR A 248 -20.10 12.42 21.23
CA TYR A 248 -21.35 11.68 21.26
C TYR A 248 -22.54 12.54 21.75
N ARG A 249 -22.31 13.45 22.69
CA ARG A 249 -23.34 14.44 23.08
C ARG A 249 -23.73 15.35 21.93
N THR A 250 -22.73 15.85 21.17
CA THR A 250 -22.93 16.65 19.97
C THR A 250 -23.72 15.88 18.91
N LEU A 251 -23.44 14.59 18.71
CA LEU A 251 -24.25 13.76 17.81
C LEU A 251 -25.73 13.74 18.21
N GLY A 252 -26.00 13.56 19.49
CA GLY A 252 -27.36 13.60 20.03
C GLY A 252 -28.05 14.95 19.79
N SER A 253 -27.38 16.08 20.07
CA SER A 253 -27.86 17.43 19.80
C SER A 253 -28.17 17.65 18.30
N MET A 254 -27.27 17.17 17.41
CA MET A 254 -27.47 17.28 15.96
C MET A 254 -28.65 16.44 15.47
N HIS A 255 -28.86 15.22 16.01
CA HIS A 255 -30.01 14.37 15.67
C HIS A 255 -31.35 14.92 16.21
N ASN A 256 -31.31 15.73 17.27
CA ASN A 256 -32.48 16.49 17.74
C ASN A 256 -32.78 17.69 16.85
N LEU A 257 -31.74 18.44 16.45
CA LEU A 257 -31.85 19.62 15.61
C LEU A 257 -32.34 19.25 14.19
N TYR A 258 -31.75 18.21 13.60
CA TYR A 258 -32.07 17.72 12.27
C TYR A 258 -32.24 16.20 12.28
N LYS A 259 -33.18 15.67 11.51
CA LYS A 259 -33.43 14.22 11.50
C LYS A 259 -32.39 13.45 10.70
N PRO A 260 -31.84 12.33 11.24
CA PRO A 260 -30.84 11.56 10.54
C PRO A 260 -31.39 10.78 9.35
N VAL A 261 -30.60 10.67 8.30
CA VAL A 261 -30.83 9.78 7.15
C VAL A 261 -30.46 8.36 7.56
N ALA A 262 -31.41 7.42 7.50
CA ALA A 262 -31.17 6.02 7.87
C ALA A 262 -29.98 5.40 7.08
N GLY A 263 -29.13 4.65 7.76
CA GLY A 263 -27.96 3.97 7.17
C GLY A 263 -26.80 4.91 6.77
N ARG A 264 -26.85 6.20 7.16
CA ARG A 264 -25.80 7.18 6.84
C ARG A 264 -24.98 7.63 8.06
N PHE A 265 -25.13 6.95 9.17
CA PHE A 265 -24.28 7.13 10.35
C PHE A 265 -23.09 6.19 10.28
N LYS A 266 -21.90 6.70 10.62
CA LYS A 266 -20.66 5.92 10.75
C LYS A 266 -19.89 6.41 11.96
N ASP A 267 -19.52 5.47 12.82
CA ASP A 267 -18.71 5.71 14.01
C ASP A 267 -17.28 5.27 13.77
N TYR A 268 -16.44 6.22 13.37
CA TYR A 268 -15.00 6.00 13.23
C TYR A 268 -14.22 6.36 14.50
N ILE A 269 -14.89 6.71 15.62
CA ILE A 269 -14.24 6.83 16.93
C ILE A 269 -14.12 5.44 17.55
N ALA A 270 -15.24 4.70 17.60
CA ALA A 270 -15.26 3.34 18.12
C ALA A 270 -14.51 2.36 17.21
N ILE A 271 -14.60 2.53 15.88
CA ILE A 271 -13.93 1.69 14.88
C ILE A 271 -13.14 2.61 13.94
N PRO A 272 -11.89 2.98 14.32
CA PRO A 272 -11.04 3.84 13.49
C PRO A 272 -10.71 3.18 12.15
N LYS A 273 -10.55 3.99 11.09
CA LYS A 273 -10.08 3.48 9.79
C LYS A 273 -8.66 2.92 9.86
N ALA A 274 -8.27 2.10 8.88
CA ALA A 274 -6.91 1.52 8.78
C ALA A 274 -5.78 2.57 8.82
N ASN A 275 -6.04 3.79 8.35
CA ASN A 275 -5.10 4.91 8.43
C ASN A 275 -5.17 5.71 9.75
N GLY A 276 -5.85 5.19 10.78
CA GLY A 276 -6.00 5.85 12.07
C GLY A 276 -7.03 6.98 12.13
N TYR A 277 -7.73 7.27 11.04
CA TYR A 277 -8.74 8.34 11.01
C TYR A 277 -9.89 8.06 11.98
N GLN A 278 -10.21 9.03 12.82
CA GLN A 278 -11.31 9.01 13.79
C GLN A 278 -12.26 10.20 13.58
N SER A 279 -13.57 9.96 13.61
CA SER A 279 -14.62 10.98 13.58
C SER A 279 -15.99 10.31 13.64
N LEU A 280 -17.01 10.96 14.18
CA LEU A 280 -18.41 10.58 13.92
C LEU A 280 -18.86 11.22 12.61
N HIS A 281 -19.48 10.44 11.74
CA HIS A 281 -20.08 10.94 10.51
C HIS A 281 -21.57 10.68 10.52
N THR A 282 -22.37 11.70 10.28
CA THR A 282 -23.81 11.56 10.10
C THR A 282 -24.32 12.42 8.96
N THR A 283 -25.35 11.96 8.26
CA THR A 283 -26.05 12.74 7.25
C THR A 283 -27.45 13.04 7.76
N LEU A 284 -27.84 14.28 7.73
CA LEU A 284 -29.10 14.78 8.31
C LEU A 284 -29.96 15.44 7.22
N PHE A 285 -31.26 15.47 7.41
CA PHE A 285 -32.19 16.30 6.63
C PHE A 285 -32.24 17.70 7.23
N GLY A 286 -31.59 18.66 6.56
CA GLY A 286 -31.64 20.07 6.95
C GLY A 286 -32.89 20.81 6.47
N MET A 287 -32.82 22.14 6.49
CA MET A 287 -33.91 23.00 6.00
C MET A 287 -34.27 22.63 4.55
N HIS A 288 -35.54 22.60 4.23
CA HIS A 288 -36.06 22.25 2.90
C HIS A 288 -35.68 20.85 2.40
N GLY A 289 -35.37 19.91 3.32
CA GLY A 289 -34.98 18.53 2.96
C GLY A 289 -33.60 18.40 2.36
N LEU A 290 -32.75 19.43 2.41
CA LEU A 290 -31.38 19.39 1.89
C LEU A 290 -30.49 18.50 2.78
N PRO A 291 -29.74 17.58 2.22
CA PRO A 291 -28.85 16.72 3.01
C PRO A 291 -27.64 17.51 3.57
N ILE A 292 -27.41 17.36 4.87
CA ILE A 292 -26.29 17.96 5.60
C ILE A 292 -25.42 16.81 6.12
N GLU A 293 -24.16 16.77 5.70
CA GLU A 293 -23.14 15.86 6.24
C GLU A 293 -22.41 16.55 7.41
N ILE A 294 -22.42 15.94 8.58
CA ILE A 294 -21.70 16.44 9.75
C ILE A 294 -20.60 15.46 10.14
N GLN A 295 -19.41 16.00 10.39
CA GLN A 295 -18.25 15.31 10.94
C GLN A 295 -17.95 15.90 12.30
N ILE A 296 -17.87 15.06 13.33
CA ILE A 296 -17.62 15.48 14.71
C ILE A 296 -16.36 14.79 15.20
N ARG A 297 -15.43 15.55 15.80
CA ARG A 297 -14.15 15.04 16.30
C ARG A 297 -13.53 15.97 17.35
N THR A 298 -12.48 15.51 18.04
CA THR A 298 -11.69 16.33 18.95
C THR A 298 -10.54 17.02 18.20
N PRO A 299 -9.83 18.00 18.82
CA PRO A 299 -8.65 18.62 18.22
C PRO A 299 -7.55 17.61 17.89
N GLU A 300 -7.32 16.59 18.74
CA GLU A 300 -6.32 15.55 18.50
C GLU A 300 -6.71 14.70 17.28
N MET A 301 -8.00 14.33 17.17
CA MET A 301 -8.51 13.61 15.98
C MET A 301 -8.42 14.46 14.72
N GLU A 302 -8.56 15.80 14.83
CA GLU A 302 -8.37 16.74 13.72
C GLU A 302 -6.92 16.75 13.23
N THR A 303 -5.96 16.86 14.17
CA THR A 303 -4.52 16.80 13.86
C THR A 303 -4.18 15.45 13.20
N LEU A 304 -4.62 14.34 13.80
CA LEU A 304 -4.39 13.02 13.26
C LEU A 304 -5.03 12.84 11.87
N ALA A 305 -6.22 13.40 11.66
CA ALA A 305 -6.91 13.36 10.37
C ALA A 305 -6.22 14.20 9.28
N ASN A 306 -5.48 15.24 9.61
CA ASN A 306 -4.78 16.10 8.67
C ASN A 306 -3.35 15.61 8.37
N ASP A 307 -2.59 15.30 9.42
CA ASP A 307 -1.15 15.08 9.37
C ASP A 307 -0.76 13.60 9.47
N GLY A 308 -1.73 12.74 9.86
CA GLY A 308 -1.55 11.30 9.93
C GLY A 308 -0.40 10.88 10.82
N ILE A 309 0.45 10.00 10.31
CA ILE A 309 1.60 9.49 11.06
C ILE A 309 2.60 10.60 11.43
N ALA A 310 2.73 11.66 10.63
CA ALA A 310 3.61 12.79 10.93
C ALA A 310 3.14 13.53 12.19
N GLY A 311 1.83 13.66 12.44
CA GLY A 311 1.28 14.27 13.65
C GLY A 311 1.64 13.55 14.96
N HIS A 312 1.97 12.26 14.89
CA HIS A 312 2.39 11.48 16.06
C HIS A 312 3.80 11.82 16.58
N TRP A 313 4.66 12.38 15.74
CA TRP A 313 5.99 12.82 16.16
C TRP A 313 5.93 13.99 17.13
N LEU A 314 4.83 14.75 17.14
CA LEU A 314 4.57 15.82 18.10
C LEU A 314 4.39 15.31 19.54
N TYR A 315 3.77 14.15 19.69
CA TYR A 315 3.45 13.57 20.99
C TYR A 315 4.43 12.44 21.33
N LYS A 316 5.68 12.77 21.66
CA LYS A 316 6.71 11.86 22.21
C LYS A 316 6.32 11.31 23.59
N SER A 317 5.10 10.89 23.82
CA SER A 317 4.70 10.18 25.03
C SER A 317 4.78 8.67 24.78
N HIS A 318 5.32 7.94 25.76
CA HIS A 318 5.69 6.53 25.80
C HIS A 318 4.54 5.52 25.60
N GLU A 319 3.40 5.91 25.06
CA GLU A 319 2.31 5.01 24.73
C GLU A 319 2.31 4.70 23.23
N GLU A 320 2.41 3.41 22.89
CA GLU A 320 2.24 2.89 21.54
C GLU A 320 0.85 3.23 21.03
N SER A 321 0.73 4.26 20.22
CA SER A 321 -0.56 4.63 19.65
C SER A 321 -1.00 3.55 18.63
N SER A 322 -2.29 3.24 18.62
CA SER A 322 -2.89 2.25 17.72
C SER A 322 -2.61 2.52 16.23
N SER A 323 -2.40 3.76 15.86
CA SER A 323 -2.04 4.18 14.49
C SER A 323 -0.62 3.73 14.10
N ASN A 324 0.36 3.81 15.01
CA ASN A 324 1.72 3.34 14.76
C ASN A 324 1.79 1.83 14.60
N VAL A 325 0.98 1.08 15.37
CA VAL A 325 0.88 -0.38 15.26
C VAL A 325 0.36 -0.78 13.89
N ARG A 326 -0.74 -0.18 13.42
CA ARG A 326 -1.34 -0.46 12.11
C ARG A 326 -0.41 -0.13 10.94
N THR A 327 0.34 0.97 11.04
CA THR A 327 1.31 1.33 10.00
C THR A 327 2.46 0.33 9.94
N ARG A 328 2.97 -0.13 11.10
CA ARG A 328 4.00 -1.19 11.16
C ARG A 328 3.47 -2.53 10.61
N GLU A 329 2.22 -2.88 10.91
CA GLU A 329 1.56 -4.08 10.37
C GLU A 329 1.47 -4.00 8.85
N TRP A 330 1.00 -2.89 8.31
CA TRP A 330 0.96 -2.69 6.86
C TRP A 330 2.35 -2.78 6.20
N MET A 331 3.39 -2.20 6.81
CA MET A 331 4.75 -2.34 6.31
C MET A 331 5.23 -3.79 6.33
N ARG A 332 4.90 -4.55 7.37
CA ARG A 332 5.22 -5.97 7.45
C ARG A 332 4.50 -6.76 6.34
N ASP A 333 3.21 -6.46 6.12
CA ASP A 333 2.45 -7.08 5.03
C ASP A 333 3.06 -6.76 3.65
N LEU A 334 3.55 -5.53 3.42
CA LEU A 334 4.28 -5.18 2.20
C LEU A 334 5.56 -6.01 2.01
N LEU A 335 6.31 -6.28 3.11
CA LEU A 335 7.49 -7.15 3.04
C LEU A 335 7.10 -8.61 2.75
N GLU A 336 6.03 -9.13 3.34
CA GLU A 336 5.52 -10.47 3.07
C GLU A 336 5.09 -10.61 1.59
N ILE A 337 4.35 -9.62 1.06
CA ILE A 337 3.98 -9.57 -0.35
C ILE A 337 5.23 -9.56 -1.24
N GLN A 338 6.25 -8.78 -0.88
CA GLN A 338 7.49 -8.68 -1.65
C GLN A 338 8.26 -10.01 -1.69
N GLN A 339 8.35 -10.72 -0.56
CA GLN A 339 9.04 -12.01 -0.47
C GLN A 339 8.32 -13.12 -1.24
N SER A 340 7.01 -13.03 -1.36
CA SER A 340 6.16 -14.05 -1.99
C SER A 340 5.89 -13.78 -3.48
N THR A 341 6.20 -12.58 -3.99
CA THR A 341 6.01 -12.21 -5.41
C THR A 341 7.22 -12.55 -6.27
N GLY A 342 6.94 -13.12 -7.46
CA GLY A 342 7.99 -13.55 -8.38
C GLY A 342 8.60 -12.43 -9.23
N ASN A 343 7.89 -11.28 -9.37
CA ASN A 343 8.36 -10.13 -10.14
C ASN A 343 7.75 -8.80 -9.65
N SER A 344 8.38 -7.68 -10.04
CA SER A 344 8.01 -6.34 -9.59
C SER A 344 6.64 -5.86 -10.10
N LEU A 345 6.18 -6.33 -11.27
CA LEU A 345 4.85 -5.98 -11.80
C LEU A 345 3.74 -6.60 -10.96
N GLU A 346 3.88 -7.86 -10.59
CA GLU A 346 2.96 -8.55 -9.71
C GLU A 346 2.92 -7.91 -8.32
N PHE A 347 4.08 -7.49 -7.81
CA PHE A 347 4.17 -6.76 -6.55
C PHE A 347 3.36 -5.46 -6.57
N ILE A 348 3.54 -4.61 -7.58
CA ILE A 348 2.80 -3.33 -7.66
C ILE A 348 1.29 -3.53 -7.82
N GLU A 349 0.86 -4.56 -8.56
CA GLU A 349 -0.58 -4.88 -8.69
C GLU A 349 -1.18 -5.31 -7.35
N ASN A 350 -0.50 -6.15 -6.59
CA ASN A 350 -0.96 -6.58 -5.27
C ASN A 350 -1.02 -5.40 -4.29
N VAL A 351 0.01 -4.55 -4.28
CA VAL A 351 0.02 -3.37 -3.38
C VAL A 351 -1.00 -2.32 -3.79
N LYS A 352 -1.26 -2.12 -5.09
CA LYS A 352 -2.31 -1.19 -5.54
C LYS A 352 -3.69 -1.56 -4.98
N ILE A 353 -3.99 -2.84 -4.84
CA ILE A 353 -5.25 -3.31 -4.25
C ILE A 353 -5.35 -2.88 -2.78
N ASP A 354 -4.26 -2.98 -2.03
CA ASP A 354 -4.22 -2.63 -0.61
C ASP A 354 -4.15 -1.10 -0.35
N LEU A 355 -3.77 -0.31 -1.37
CA LEU A 355 -3.69 1.16 -1.27
C LEU A 355 -5.05 1.87 -1.41
N PHE A 356 -6.06 1.22 -2.00
CA PHE A 356 -7.34 1.87 -2.38
C PHE A 356 -8.58 1.24 -1.73
N PRO A 357 -8.71 0.98 -0.47
CA PRO A 357 -9.91 0.32 0.02
C PRO A 357 -11.00 1.29 0.47
N ASP A 358 -12.20 1.11 -0.09
CA ASP A 358 -13.40 1.15 0.75
C ASP A 358 -13.34 -0.13 1.62
N GLU A 359 -13.32 0.00 2.94
CA GLU A 359 -13.10 -1.09 3.88
C GLU A 359 -14.42 -1.71 4.35
N VAL A 360 -14.39 -3.00 4.61
CA VAL A 360 -15.45 -3.73 5.33
C VAL A 360 -14.89 -4.27 6.64
N TYR A 361 -15.64 -4.16 7.72
CA TYR A 361 -15.26 -4.60 9.07
C TYR A 361 -15.92 -5.92 9.37
N ILE A 362 -15.11 -6.97 9.53
CA ILE A 362 -15.55 -8.35 9.74
C ILE A 362 -15.19 -8.78 11.15
N PHE A 363 -16.13 -9.45 11.82
CA PHE A 363 -15.97 -9.94 13.19
C PHE A 363 -15.58 -11.40 13.20
N THR A 364 -14.67 -11.79 14.11
CA THR A 364 -14.47 -13.19 14.47
C THR A 364 -15.57 -13.63 15.47
N PRO A 365 -15.80 -14.93 15.65
CA PRO A 365 -16.71 -15.43 16.67
C PRO A 365 -16.35 -15.03 18.11
N VAL A 366 -15.09 -14.68 18.36
CA VAL A 366 -14.59 -14.22 19.68
C VAL A 366 -14.68 -12.70 19.84
N GLY A 367 -15.05 -11.97 18.78
CA GLY A 367 -15.29 -10.53 18.83
C GLY A 367 -14.15 -9.67 18.30
N ASP A 368 -13.06 -10.24 17.78
CA ASP A 368 -12.01 -9.46 17.13
C ASP A 368 -12.53 -8.87 15.81
N ILE A 369 -12.03 -7.70 15.46
CA ILE A 369 -12.43 -6.96 14.25
C ILE A 369 -11.27 -6.95 13.27
N TYR A 370 -11.55 -7.36 12.02
CA TYR A 370 -10.64 -7.28 10.90
C TYR A 370 -11.16 -6.31 9.84
N ASP A 371 -10.31 -5.41 9.40
CA ASP A 371 -10.57 -4.52 8.27
C ASP A 371 -10.07 -5.17 6.97
N LEU A 372 -10.95 -5.29 6.00
CA LEU A 372 -10.67 -5.87 4.69
C LEU A 372 -11.09 -4.92 3.58
N ALA A 373 -10.48 -5.02 2.41
CA ALA A 373 -10.91 -4.28 1.22
C ALA A 373 -12.37 -4.61 0.86
N GLN A 374 -13.13 -3.63 0.40
CA GLN A 374 -14.50 -3.87 -0.08
C GLN A 374 -14.50 -4.87 -1.24
N GLY A 375 -15.39 -5.86 -1.17
CA GLY A 375 -15.46 -6.96 -2.11
C GLY A 375 -14.67 -8.19 -1.68
N SER A 376 -13.92 -8.12 -0.58
CA SER A 376 -13.21 -9.26 0.01
C SER A 376 -14.12 -10.44 0.29
N THR A 377 -13.54 -11.63 0.25
CA THR A 377 -14.21 -12.91 0.43
C THR A 377 -13.76 -13.60 1.72
N PRO A 378 -14.41 -14.68 2.18
CA PRO A 378 -13.94 -15.48 3.30
C PRO A 378 -12.51 -16.00 3.15
N ILE A 379 -12.01 -16.17 1.93
CA ILE A 379 -10.61 -16.54 1.69
C ILE A 379 -9.69 -15.36 2.05
N ASP A 380 -10.03 -14.13 1.63
CA ASP A 380 -9.26 -12.94 2.01
C ASP A 380 -9.21 -12.78 3.54
N PHE A 381 -10.35 -12.99 4.21
CA PHE A 381 -10.45 -12.98 5.66
C PHE A 381 -9.57 -14.06 6.32
N ALA A 382 -9.58 -15.29 5.80
CA ALA A 382 -8.79 -16.40 6.34
C ALA A 382 -7.28 -16.08 6.30
N TYR A 383 -6.79 -15.51 5.20
CA TYR A 383 -5.39 -15.08 5.06
C TYR A 383 -5.07 -13.80 5.85
N ALA A 384 -6.05 -12.92 6.08
CA ALA A 384 -5.88 -11.77 6.95
C ALA A 384 -5.65 -12.20 8.41
N VAL A 385 -6.38 -13.21 8.88
CA VAL A 385 -6.21 -13.77 10.23
C VAL A 385 -4.84 -14.45 10.35
N HIS A 386 -4.54 -15.43 9.50
CA HIS A 386 -3.23 -16.11 9.48
C HIS A 386 -3.04 -16.90 8.18
N THR A 387 -1.82 -16.92 7.64
CA THR A 387 -1.49 -17.67 6.41
C THR A 387 -1.81 -19.16 6.52
N ASP A 388 -1.55 -19.79 7.68
CA ASP A 388 -1.86 -21.21 7.88
C ASP A 388 -3.36 -21.50 7.92
N ILE A 389 -4.18 -20.56 8.42
CA ILE A 389 -5.64 -20.68 8.41
C ILE A 389 -6.12 -20.58 6.96
N GLY A 390 -5.61 -19.65 6.19
CA GLY A 390 -5.88 -19.51 4.77
C GLY A 390 -5.53 -20.78 3.99
N ASN A 391 -4.30 -21.30 4.19
CA ASN A 391 -3.83 -22.50 3.50
C ASN A 391 -4.66 -23.76 3.83
N LYS A 392 -5.17 -23.87 5.05
CA LYS A 392 -5.96 -25.03 5.53
C LYS A 392 -7.47 -24.83 5.45
N CYS A 393 -7.94 -23.74 4.85
CA CYS A 393 -9.36 -23.40 4.74
C CYS A 393 -10.09 -24.42 3.85
N VAL A 394 -11.23 -24.94 4.33
CA VAL A 394 -12.10 -25.86 3.57
C VAL A 394 -13.52 -25.33 3.43
N ALA A 395 -14.01 -24.56 4.40
CA ALA A 395 -15.34 -23.97 4.40
C ALA A 395 -15.39 -22.73 5.31
N CYS A 396 -16.48 -21.99 5.23
CA CYS A 396 -16.74 -20.88 6.14
C CYS A 396 -18.20 -20.83 6.59
N ARG A 397 -18.43 -20.13 7.70
CA ARG A 397 -19.76 -19.71 8.12
C ARG A 397 -19.79 -18.18 8.20
N ILE A 398 -20.82 -17.60 7.62
CA ILE A 398 -21.16 -16.17 7.76
C ILE A 398 -22.42 -16.08 8.59
N ASP A 399 -22.39 -15.36 9.71
CA ASP A 399 -23.50 -15.24 10.66
C ASP A 399 -24.08 -16.60 11.08
N ARG A 400 -23.17 -17.55 11.40
CA ARG A 400 -23.45 -18.94 11.79
C ARG A 400 -24.03 -19.85 10.70
N LYS A 401 -24.18 -19.38 9.45
CA LYS A 401 -24.66 -20.17 8.30
C LYS A 401 -23.51 -20.51 7.38
N LEU A 402 -23.47 -21.74 6.88
CA LEU A 402 -22.52 -22.13 5.84
C LEU A 402 -22.69 -21.23 4.61
N ALA A 403 -21.57 -20.74 4.10
CA ALA A 403 -21.53 -19.85 2.95
C ALA A 403 -20.42 -20.27 1.96
N PRO A 404 -20.57 -19.93 0.66
CA PRO A 404 -19.50 -20.14 -0.30
C PRO A 404 -18.25 -19.33 0.06
N LEU A 405 -17.06 -19.90 -0.17
CA LEU A 405 -15.78 -19.19 0.01
C LEU A 405 -15.59 -18.00 -0.94
N SER A 406 -16.40 -17.92 -1.99
CA SER A 406 -16.45 -16.80 -2.95
C SER A 406 -17.51 -15.74 -2.64
N ALA A 407 -18.23 -15.86 -1.51
CA ALA A 407 -19.22 -14.86 -1.11
C ALA A 407 -18.52 -13.52 -0.81
N THR A 408 -19.12 -12.42 -1.24
CA THR A 408 -18.63 -11.09 -0.88
C THR A 408 -19.02 -10.75 0.55
N LEU A 409 -18.08 -10.31 1.35
CA LEU A 409 -18.28 -9.93 2.75
C LEU A 409 -18.81 -8.50 2.88
N GLU A 410 -19.68 -8.28 3.88
CA GLU A 410 -20.27 -6.99 4.23
C GLU A 410 -19.90 -6.60 5.67
N SER A 411 -19.77 -5.30 5.94
CA SER A 411 -19.46 -4.81 7.28
C SER A 411 -20.50 -5.25 8.31
N GLY A 412 -20.02 -5.74 9.44
CA GLY A 412 -20.87 -6.21 10.56
C GLY A 412 -21.09 -7.71 10.58
N GLN A 413 -20.69 -8.44 9.54
CA GLN A 413 -20.82 -9.90 9.49
C GLN A 413 -19.80 -10.58 10.41
N THR A 414 -20.23 -11.68 11.03
CA THR A 414 -19.34 -12.57 11.80
C THR A 414 -18.93 -13.75 10.92
N VAL A 415 -17.62 -13.94 10.73
CA VAL A 415 -17.08 -14.99 9.87
C VAL A 415 -16.27 -16.00 10.68
N GLU A 416 -16.60 -17.27 10.53
CA GLU A 416 -15.88 -18.41 11.09
C GLU A 416 -15.25 -19.22 9.95
N ILE A 417 -13.93 -19.41 9.98
CA ILE A 417 -13.21 -20.23 9.01
C ILE A 417 -13.09 -21.65 9.54
N ILE A 418 -13.46 -22.62 8.71
CA ILE A 418 -13.35 -24.04 9.01
C ILE A 418 -12.10 -24.56 8.30
N THR A 419 -11.17 -25.13 9.06
CA THR A 419 -9.91 -25.68 8.56
C THR A 419 -9.88 -27.20 8.69
N ALA A 420 -9.12 -27.86 7.82
CA ALA A 420 -8.86 -29.29 7.90
C ALA A 420 -7.35 -29.58 7.83
N PRO A 421 -6.85 -30.57 8.63
CA PRO A 421 -5.47 -31.02 8.53
C PRO A 421 -5.20 -31.57 7.11
N GLY A 422 -4.09 -31.13 6.49
CA GLY A 422 -3.70 -31.57 5.14
C GLY A 422 -4.48 -30.90 3.99
N ALA A 423 -5.42 -30.00 4.27
CA ALA A 423 -6.02 -29.18 3.22
C ALA A 423 -4.97 -28.24 2.61
N GLN A 424 -5.14 -27.93 1.34
CA GLN A 424 -4.25 -27.08 0.56
C GLN A 424 -5.05 -26.06 -0.25
N PRO A 425 -4.45 -24.91 -0.60
CA PRO A 425 -5.11 -23.88 -1.38
C PRO A 425 -5.55 -24.39 -2.75
N ASN A 426 -6.76 -24.02 -3.15
CA ASN A 426 -7.28 -24.33 -4.48
C ASN A 426 -6.89 -23.21 -5.46
N PRO A 427 -6.29 -23.52 -6.64
CA PRO A 427 -5.97 -22.53 -7.67
C PRO A 427 -7.17 -21.65 -8.09
N ALA A 428 -8.39 -22.18 -8.04
CA ALA A 428 -9.60 -21.44 -8.36
C ALA A 428 -9.88 -20.25 -7.43
N TRP A 429 -9.30 -20.24 -6.22
CA TRP A 429 -9.43 -19.10 -5.28
C TRP A 429 -8.84 -17.81 -5.83
N LEU A 430 -7.84 -17.89 -6.72
CA LEU A 430 -7.26 -16.72 -7.39
C LEU A 430 -8.26 -15.95 -8.26
N ASN A 431 -9.39 -16.57 -8.65
CA ASN A 431 -10.42 -15.92 -9.46
C ASN A 431 -11.29 -14.93 -8.65
N PHE A 432 -11.37 -15.10 -7.32
CA PHE A 432 -12.24 -14.29 -6.48
C PHE A 432 -11.53 -13.71 -5.23
N ALA A 433 -10.37 -14.20 -4.84
CA ALA A 433 -9.56 -13.54 -3.81
C ALA A 433 -9.07 -12.18 -4.31
N ILE A 434 -9.29 -11.14 -3.52
CA ILE A 434 -9.01 -9.74 -3.87
C ILE A 434 -7.73 -9.26 -3.21
N SER A 435 -7.51 -9.56 -1.91
CA SER A 435 -6.38 -9.02 -1.16
C SER A 435 -5.03 -9.48 -1.73
N GLY A 436 -4.06 -8.57 -1.75
CA GLY A 436 -2.69 -8.85 -2.18
C GLY A 436 -2.05 -9.98 -1.38
N LYS A 437 -2.29 -10.00 -0.05
CA LYS A 437 -1.80 -11.04 0.87
C LYS A 437 -2.35 -12.43 0.53
N ALA A 438 -3.67 -12.56 0.33
CA ALA A 438 -4.28 -13.86 -0.02
C ALA A 438 -3.76 -14.36 -1.36
N ARG A 439 -3.78 -13.52 -2.41
CA ARG A 439 -3.33 -13.90 -3.76
C ARG A 439 -1.87 -14.34 -3.78
N SER A 440 -1.01 -13.60 -3.09
CA SER A 440 0.41 -13.89 -2.98
C SER A 440 0.66 -15.19 -2.22
N SER A 441 0.02 -15.37 -1.06
CA SER A 441 0.14 -16.59 -0.24
C SER A 441 -0.38 -17.83 -0.98
N ILE A 442 -1.51 -17.74 -1.70
CA ILE A 442 -2.04 -18.83 -2.52
C ILE A 442 -1.04 -19.24 -3.61
N ARG A 443 -0.51 -18.27 -4.37
CA ARG A 443 0.49 -18.55 -5.43
C ARG A 443 1.75 -19.18 -4.86
N HIS A 444 2.24 -18.68 -3.74
CA HIS A 444 3.41 -19.23 -3.06
C HIS A 444 3.18 -20.68 -2.63
N ALA A 445 2.04 -20.98 -2.00
CA ALA A 445 1.69 -22.34 -1.59
C ALA A 445 1.57 -23.28 -2.80
N LEU A 446 0.91 -22.87 -3.88
CA LEU A 446 0.78 -23.66 -5.11
C LEU A 446 2.12 -23.93 -5.79
N LYS A 447 3.03 -22.93 -5.80
CA LYS A 447 4.39 -23.11 -6.33
C LYS A 447 5.20 -24.12 -5.53
N HIS A 448 5.08 -24.09 -4.20
CA HIS A 448 5.72 -25.06 -3.32
C HIS A 448 5.14 -26.46 -3.50
N GLN A 449 3.85 -26.59 -3.68
CA GLN A 449 3.18 -27.86 -3.97
C GLN A 449 3.69 -28.47 -5.28
N GLN A 450 3.72 -27.70 -6.38
CA GLN A 450 4.26 -28.15 -7.65
C GLN A 450 5.73 -28.60 -7.54
N LYS A 451 6.54 -27.85 -6.80
CA LYS A 451 7.94 -28.22 -6.57
C LYS A 451 8.05 -29.52 -5.77
N SER A 452 7.26 -29.67 -4.71
CA SER A 452 7.22 -30.89 -3.88
C SER A 452 6.77 -32.13 -4.68
N GLU A 453 5.72 -32.01 -5.49
CA GLU A 453 5.25 -33.08 -6.36
C GLU A 453 6.30 -33.46 -7.43
N SER A 454 6.97 -32.46 -8.01
CA SER A 454 8.05 -32.69 -8.97
C SER A 454 9.26 -33.37 -8.33
N ILE A 455 9.65 -32.98 -7.12
CA ILE A 455 10.72 -33.65 -6.34
C ILE A 455 10.35 -35.11 -6.07
N ALA A 456 9.11 -35.35 -5.58
CA ALA A 456 8.64 -36.71 -5.29
C ALA A 456 8.56 -37.60 -6.54
N LEU A 457 8.17 -37.03 -7.69
CA LEU A 457 8.19 -37.73 -8.98
C LEU A 457 9.62 -38.03 -9.43
N GLY A 458 10.52 -37.02 -9.37
CA GLY A 458 11.92 -37.17 -9.74
C GLY A 458 12.63 -38.21 -8.87
N HIS A 459 12.37 -38.19 -7.57
CA HIS A 459 12.88 -39.21 -6.65
C HIS A 459 12.45 -40.62 -7.07
N ARG A 460 11.16 -40.83 -7.33
CA ARG A 460 10.64 -42.13 -7.80
C ARG A 460 11.26 -42.58 -9.13
N LEU A 461 11.43 -41.65 -10.08
CA LEU A 461 12.03 -41.96 -11.39
C LEU A 461 13.50 -42.32 -11.24
N LEU A 462 14.26 -41.58 -10.42
CA LEU A 462 15.68 -41.85 -10.19
C LEU A 462 15.87 -43.15 -9.41
N GLU A 463 15.13 -43.38 -8.33
CA GLU A 463 15.15 -44.65 -7.56
C GLU A 463 14.84 -45.87 -8.42
N ARG A 464 13.79 -45.77 -9.24
CA ARG A 464 13.42 -46.86 -10.17
C ARG A 464 14.59 -47.16 -11.13
N THR A 465 15.24 -46.15 -11.61
CA THR A 465 16.36 -46.29 -12.54
C THR A 465 17.62 -46.86 -11.85
N LEU A 466 17.93 -46.40 -10.65
CA LEU A 466 19.02 -46.91 -9.81
C LEU A 466 18.75 -48.36 -9.38
N GLY A 467 17.49 -48.72 -9.11
CA GLY A 467 17.07 -50.09 -8.81
C GLY A 467 17.35 -51.08 -9.94
N SER A 468 17.43 -50.65 -11.21
CA SER A 468 17.88 -51.50 -12.32
C SER A 468 19.38 -51.84 -12.27
N TYR A 469 20.11 -51.21 -11.41
CA TYR A 469 21.53 -51.44 -11.11
C TYR A 469 21.72 -52.04 -9.69
N ASP A 470 20.65 -52.47 -9.02
CA ASP A 470 20.64 -52.96 -7.63
C ASP A 470 21.23 -51.93 -6.60
N ILE A 471 21.06 -50.64 -6.88
CA ILE A 471 21.54 -49.53 -6.04
C ILE A 471 20.35 -48.65 -5.64
N SER A 472 20.34 -48.19 -4.39
CA SER A 472 19.41 -47.17 -3.91
C SER A 472 20.11 -45.80 -3.78
N LEU A 473 19.36 -44.71 -4.00
CA LEU A 473 19.88 -43.35 -3.83
C LEU A 473 20.48 -43.11 -2.43
N ALA A 474 19.91 -43.74 -1.41
CA ALA A 474 20.40 -43.68 -0.02
C ALA A 474 21.77 -44.32 0.20
N THR A 475 22.21 -45.23 -0.69
CA THR A 475 23.50 -45.93 -0.61
C THR A 475 24.62 -45.25 -1.39
N ILE A 476 24.29 -44.20 -2.16
CA ILE A 476 25.26 -43.48 -2.97
C ILE A 476 26.06 -42.51 -2.10
N PRO A 477 27.40 -42.49 -2.17
CA PRO A 477 28.23 -41.56 -1.42
C PRO A 477 27.87 -40.09 -1.74
N THR A 478 27.73 -39.26 -0.72
CA THR A 478 27.42 -37.85 -0.86
C THR A 478 28.36 -37.11 -1.82
N GLN A 479 29.62 -37.54 -1.88
CA GLN A 479 30.63 -36.94 -2.76
C GLN A 479 30.30 -37.16 -4.25
N LYS A 480 29.74 -38.32 -4.63
CA LYS A 480 29.29 -38.60 -6.01
C LYS A 480 28.05 -37.76 -6.38
N ILE A 481 27.15 -37.60 -5.41
CA ILE A 481 25.97 -36.72 -5.59
C ILE A 481 26.45 -35.28 -5.80
N GLN A 482 27.40 -34.82 -4.99
CA GLN A 482 27.93 -33.45 -5.11
C GLN A 482 28.64 -33.23 -6.46
N THR A 483 29.44 -34.16 -6.93
CA THR A 483 30.08 -34.09 -8.27
C THR A 483 29.02 -34.01 -9.38
N ALA A 484 27.93 -34.80 -9.28
CA ALA A 484 26.85 -34.76 -10.27
C ALA A 484 26.04 -33.43 -10.25
N LEU A 485 25.97 -32.76 -9.11
CA LEU A 485 25.37 -31.43 -8.95
C LEU A 485 26.27 -30.34 -9.53
N ASP A 486 27.57 -30.36 -9.19
CA ASP A 486 28.55 -29.39 -9.65
C ASP A 486 28.72 -29.41 -11.18
N ASP A 487 28.78 -30.61 -11.80
CA ASP A 487 28.83 -30.77 -13.26
C ASP A 487 27.67 -30.11 -14.00
N ARG A 488 26.52 -29.89 -13.32
CA ARG A 488 25.29 -29.31 -13.88
C ARG A 488 25.00 -27.93 -13.39
N ASN A 489 25.86 -27.40 -12.51
CA ASN A 489 25.63 -26.11 -11.86
C ASN A 489 24.28 -26.06 -11.12
N ILE A 490 23.93 -27.14 -10.40
CA ILE A 490 22.72 -27.30 -9.61
C ILE A 490 23.07 -27.20 -8.13
N GLU A 491 22.33 -26.39 -7.36
CA GLU A 491 22.68 -26.06 -5.97
C GLU A 491 22.33 -27.18 -4.95
N SER A 492 21.32 -28.02 -5.26
CA SER A 492 20.87 -29.04 -4.32
C SER A 492 20.31 -30.30 -4.98
N LEU A 493 20.30 -31.42 -4.23
CA LEU A 493 19.67 -32.68 -4.66
C LEU A 493 18.18 -32.51 -4.94
N ASP A 494 17.48 -31.74 -4.12
CA ASP A 494 16.05 -31.46 -4.32
C ASP A 494 15.78 -30.75 -5.63
N GLU A 495 16.65 -29.85 -6.03
CA GLU A 495 16.56 -29.16 -7.32
C GLU A 495 16.83 -30.12 -8.48
N LEU A 496 17.83 -30.99 -8.38
CA LEU A 496 18.09 -32.03 -9.36
C LEU A 496 16.87 -32.97 -9.51
N LEU A 497 16.30 -33.42 -8.40
CA LEU A 497 15.10 -34.25 -8.38
C LEU A 497 13.89 -33.52 -8.98
N SER A 498 13.72 -32.24 -8.67
CA SER A 498 12.67 -31.41 -9.28
C SER A 498 12.84 -31.33 -10.80
N GLN A 499 14.07 -31.13 -11.30
CA GLN A 499 14.34 -31.06 -12.73
C GLN A 499 14.11 -32.41 -13.43
N ILE A 500 14.39 -33.53 -12.77
CA ILE A 500 14.06 -34.87 -13.26
C ILE A 500 12.54 -35.03 -13.33
N GLY A 501 11.81 -34.63 -12.28
CA GLY A 501 10.35 -34.73 -12.23
C GLY A 501 9.64 -33.86 -13.27
N LEU A 502 10.22 -32.70 -13.61
CA LEU A 502 9.74 -31.83 -14.70
C LEU A 502 10.16 -32.29 -16.10
N GLY A 503 10.98 -33.34 -16.23
CA GLY A 503 11.48 -33.84 -17.50
C GLY A 503 12.65 -33.02 -18.11
N ASN A 504 13.17 -32.03 -17.37
CA ASN A 504 14.31 -31.23 -17.82
C ASN A 504 15.64 -31.98 -17.74
N GLN A 505 15.71 -33.02 -16.89
CA GLN A 505 16.85 -33.95 -16.77
C GLN A 505 16.36 -35.38 -16.91
N ILE A 506 17.14 -36.22 -17.58
CA ILE A 506 16.79 -37.62 -17.82
C ILE A 506 17.33 -38.48 -16.66
N ALA A 507 16.44 -39.14 -15.91
CA ALA A 507 16.79 -39.99 -14.76
C ALA A 507 17.84 -41.04 -15.09
N TYR A 508 17.80 -41.64 -16.28
CA TYR A 508 18.76 -42.64 -16.74
C TYR A 508 20.19 -42.10 -16.85
N VAL A 509 20.36 -40.89 -17.37
CA VAL A 509 21.67 -40.23 -17.51
C VAL A 509 22.28 -39.95 -16.13
N ILE A 510 21.45 -39.46 -15.20
CA ILE A 510 21.88 -39.20 -13.83
C ILE A 510 22.24 -40.50 -13.11
N ALA A 511 21.39 -41.50 -13.18
CA ALA A 511 21.63 -42.81 -12.56
C ALA A 511 22.93 -43.45 -13.09
N LYS A 512 23.17 -43.42 -14.40
CA LYS A 512 24.40 -43.94 -15.01
C LYS A 512 25.64 -43.21 -14.50
N GLN A 513 25.60 -41.90 -14.34
CA GLN A 513 26.70 -41.11 -13.79
C GLN A 513 26.99 -41.46 -12.32
N LEU A 514 25.91 -41.61 -11.50
CA LEU A 514 26.04 -41.97 -10.09
C LEU A 514 26.55 -43.39 -9.85
N VAL A 515 26.31 -44.31 -10.80
CA VAL A 515 26.69 -45.72 -10.72
C VAL A 515 28.09 -45.99 -11.28
N THR A 516 28.56 -45.23 -12.31
CA THR A 516 29.88 -45.44 -12.91
C THR A 516 30.98 -45.21 -11.88
N GLU A 517 31.83 -46.22 -11.69
CA GLU A 517 33.10 -46.09 -10.97
C GLU A 517 34.04 -45.19 -11.77
N ASP A 518 34.95 -44.44 -11.10
CA ASP A 518 35.99 -43.59 -11.69
C ASP A 518 36.95 -44.44 -12.56
N THR A 519 36.50 -44.87 -13.72
CA THR A 519 37.36 -45.38 -14.78
C THR A 519 37.30 -44.36 -15.92
N GLY A 520 38.32 -43.51 -15.98
CA GLY A 520 38.54 -42.57 -17.07
C GLY A 520 38.65 -43.24 -18.44
N GLN A 521 37.52 -43.50 -19.09
CA GLN A 521 37.43 -43.74 -20.53
C GLN A 521 36.08 -43.22 -21.04
N VAL A 522 36.16 -42.17 -21.81
CA VAL A 522 35.03 -41.63 -22.60
C VAL A 522 34.87 -42.55 -23.82
N GLU A 523 33.97 -43.52 -23.78
CA GLU A 523 33.48 -44.17 -25.00
C GLU A 523 32.46 -43.27 -25.69
N ASN A 524 32.88 -42.75 -26.84
CA ASN A 524 32.04 -42.08 -27.82
C ASN A 524 31.01 -43.10 -28.39
N LEU A 525 29.77 -43.07 -27.92
CA LEU A 525 28.69 -43.78 -28.57
C LEU A 525 27.92 -42.81 -29.48
N GLY A 526 28.03 -43.08 -30.80
CA GLY A 526 27.29 -42.38 -31.86
C GLY A 526 25.79 -42.46 -31.74
N PRO A 527 25.04 -41.74 -32.59
CA PRO A 527 23.61 -41.50 -32.42
C PRO A 527 22.77 -42.75 -32.63
N LEU A 528 22.02 -43.16 -31.60
CA LEU A 528 21.00 -44.21 -31.72
C LEU A 528 19.80 -43.68 -32.52
N ALA A 529 19.53 -44.37 -33.63
CA ALA A 529 18.40 -44.18 -34.49
C ALA A 529 17.07 -44.34 -33.76
N ILE A 530 16.17 -43.41 -34.00
CA ILE A 530 14.76 -43.45 -33.64
C ILE A 530 14.11 -44.52 -34.54
N MET A 531 13.60 -45.60 -33.96
CA MET A 531 12.63 -46.51 -34.60
C MET A 531 11.57 -46.92 -33.59
N GLY A 532 10.29 -46.70 -33.98
CA GLY A 532 9.09 -47.30 -33.46
C GLY A 532 8.34 -46.51 -32.41
#